data_c5833af3fc226b9560ba28132cb4e20a
#
_entry.id   c5833af3fc226b9560ba28132cb4e20a
#
_cell.length_a   1.000
_cell.length_b   1.000
_cell.length_c   1.000
_cell.angle_alpha   90.00
_cell.angle_beta   90.00
_cell.angle_gamma   90.00
#
_symmetry.space_group_name_H-M   'P 1'
#
loop_
_entity.id
_entity.type
_entity.pdbx_description
1 polymer ?
#
loop_
_entity_poly.entity_id
_entity_poly.type
_entity_poly.pdbx_seq_one_letter_code
_entity_poly.pdbx_strand_id
1 'polypeptide(L)'
;MNATFVTLARNSDLWEIARSIRQVEDRFNRKFNYDWVFLNDKPFDATFKKVTTALVSGKAHYGEIPNEHWSFPAHIDQDKAAKVREDMAERKIIYGDSVSYRHMCRFESGFFFQQELMKNYEWYWRVEPSVELFCDIDYDAFKFMAEHGKKYSFVLSLYEYVETIPTLWDSVKKFMKNHPEHIAEGNSMGFLSDDGGETYNHCHMVSAMAIYLLVPTNRSDSGRILKLAI
;
A
#
# COMPACT_ATOMS: atom_id res chain seq x y z
N MET A 1 -7.36 4.23 18.97
CA MET A 1 -7.65 3.15 17.99
C MET A 1 -6.49 2.17 18.00
N ASN A 2 -6.73 0.90 17.64
CA ASN A 2 -5.63 -0.05 17.39
C ASN A 2 -5.10 0.13 15.96
N ALA A 3 -4.21 1.11 15.80
CA ALA A 3 -3.77 1.60 14.51
C ALA A 3 -2.26 1.90 14.47
N THR A 4 -1.68 1.89 13.27
CA THR A 4 -0.27 2.21 13.05
C THR A 4 -0.07 2.93 11.72
N PHE A 5 1.01 3.72 11.64
CA PHE A 5 1.59 4.09 10.36
C PHE A 5 2.49 2.95 9.87
N VAL A 6 2.50 2.71 8.58
CA VAL A 6 3.41 1.75 7.97
C VAL A 6 4.18 2.41 6.83
N THR A 7 5.46 2.12 6.75
CA THR A 7 6.31 2.61 5.68
C THR A 7 7.25 1.51 5.19
N LEU A 8 7.38 1.41 3.88
CA LEU A 8 8.38 0.59 3.22
C LEU A 8 9.54 1.52 2.83
N ALA A 9 10.69 1.36 3.48
CA ALA A 9 11.83 2.24 3.26
C ALA A 9 13.15 1.49 3.37
N ARG A 10 14.12 1.85 2.55
CA ARG A 10 15.51 1.37 2.65
C ARG A 10 16.30 2.23 3.61
N ASN A 11 17.45 1.74 4.07
CA ASN A 11 18.37 2.57 4.85
C ASN A 11 18.82 3.83 4.11
N SER A 12 18.92 3.77 2.75
CA SER A 12 19.24 4.92 1.90
C SER A 12 18.17 6.01 1.91
N ASP A 13 16.93 5.66 2.20
CA ASP A 13 15.78 6.57 2.13
C ASP A 13 15.56 7.33 3.46
N LEU A 14 16.51 7.19 4.40
CA LEU A 14 16.41 7.72 5.76
C LEU A 14 15.96 9.18 5.83
N TRP A 15 16.60 10.06 5.05
CA TRP A 15 16.32 11.49 5.16
C TRP A 15 15.00 11.88 4.50
N GLU A 16 14.59 11.16 3.49
CA GLU A 16 13.30 11.33 2.83
C GLU A 16 12.16 10.89 3.75
N ILE A 17 12.30 9.70 4.36
CA ILE A 17 11.29 9.24 5.31
C ILE A 17 11.28 10.06 6.61
N ALA A 18 12.42 10.54 7.09
CA ALA A 18 12.49 11.42 8.25
C ALA A 18 11.70 12.72 8.01
N ARG A 19 11.73 13.27 6.78
CA ARG A 19 10.91 14.40 6.38
C ARG A 19 9.43 14.07 6.44
N SER A 20 9.03 12.92 5.87
CA SER A 20 7.63 12.45 5.90
C SER A 20 7.14 12.21 7.32
N ILE A 21 7.95 11.58 8.17
CA ILE A 21 7.62 11.40 9.60
C ILE A 21 7.32 12.75 10.25
N ARG A 22 8.18 13.75 10.07
CA ARG A 22 7.94 15.08 10.65
C ARG A 22 6.64 15.70 10.17
N GLN A 23 6.31 15.59 8.89
CA GLN A 23 5.05 16.08 8.35
C GLN A 23 3.85 15.42 9.04
N VAL A 24 3.87 14.09 9.15
CA VAL A 24 2.79 13.33 9.78
C VAL A 24 2.72 13.60 11.29
N GLU A 25 3.86 13.63 11.96
CA GLU A 25 3.92 13.91 13.41
C GLU A 25 3.43 15.32 13.74
N ASP A 26 3.94 16.33 13.04
CA ASP A 26 3.62 17.72 13.31
C ASP A 26 2.16 18.06 12.99
N ARG A 27 1.61 17.49 11.91
CA ARG A 27 0.28 17.79 11.39
C ARG A 27 -0.84 16.90 11.95
N PHE A 28 -0.49 15.71 12.44
CA PHE A 28 -1.47 14.73 12.89
C PHE A 28 -1.05 13.99 14.15
N ASN A 29 0.05 13.20 14.10
CA ASN A 29 0.25 12.09 15.04
C ASN A 29 0.65 12.52 16.47
N ARG A 30 1.28 13.67 16.69
CA ARG A 30 1.60 14.16 18.04
C ARG A 30 0.37 14.33 18.94
N LYS A 31 -0.81 14.46 18.33
CA LYS A 31 -2.09 14.53 19.06
C LYS A 31 -2.60 13.16 19.50
N PHE A 32 -2.22 12.09 18.75
CA PHE A 32 -2.82 10.76 18.88
C PHE A 32 -1.83 9.67 19.29
N ASN A 33 -0.53 9.85 19.04
CA ASN A 33 0.57 8.97 19.42
C ASN A 33 0.45 7.54 18.89
N TYR A 34 0.02 7.37 17.64
CA TYR A 34 0.01 6.08 16.95
C TYR A 34 1.43 5.60 16.66
N ASP A 35 1.60 4.30 16.72
CA ASP A 35 2.87 3.63 16.44
C ASP A 35 3.27 3.71 14.96
N TRP A 36 4.54 3.43 14.70
CA TRP A 36 5.09 3.31 13.35
C TRP A 36 5.71 1.93 13.14
N VAL A 37 5.38 1.30 12.01
CA VAL A 37 6.01 0.07 11.53
C VAL A 37 6.83 0.39 10.30
N PHE A 38 8.13 0.14 10.37
CA PHE A 38 9.08 0.27 9.29
C PHE A 38 9.39 -1.11 8.73
N LEU A 39 9.24 -1.31 7.41
CA LEU A 39 9.49 -2.57 6.72
C LEU A 39 10.56 -2.38 5.64
N ASN A 40 11.47 -3.34 5.52
CA ASN A 40 12.53 -3.37 4.52
C ASN A 40 12.91 -4.81 4.19
N ASP A 41 13.41 -5.06 3.00
CA ASP A 41 13.95 -6.36 2.56
C ASP A 41 15.35 -6.66 3.12
N LYS A 42 15.90 -5.74 3.92
CA LYS A 42 17.21 -5.85 4.62
C LYS A 42 17.09 -5.31 6.03
N PRO A 43 17.97 -5.73 6.94
CA PRO A 43 18.01 -5.18 8.29
C PRO A 43 18.17 -3.65 8.27
N PHE A 44 17.43 -2.96 9.13
CA PHE A 44 17.65 -1.54 9.38
C PHE A 44 18.91 -1.33 10.21
N ASP A 45 19.74 -0.38 9.79
CA ASP A 45 20.95 0.00 10.52
C ASP A 45 20.65 0.83 11.78
N ALA A 46 21.69 0.99 12.61
CA ALA A 46 21.57 1.72 13.87
C ALA A 46 21.23 3.19 13.68
N THR A 47 21.69 3.82 12.59
CA THR A 47 21.42 5.23 12.29
C THR A 47 19.96 5.43 11.92
N PHE A 48 19.43 4.58 11.03
CA PHE A 48 18.03 4.60 10.65
C PHE A 48 17.13 4.46 11.89
N LYS A 49 17.38 3.43 12.71
CA LYS A 49 16.62 3.20 13.95
C LYS A 49 16.70 4.38 14.91
N LYS A 50 17.89 4.92 15.14
CA LYS A 50 18.09 6.06 16.06
C LYS A 50 17.32 7.29 15.61
N VAL A 51 17.41 7.65 14.34
CA VAL A 51 16.77 8.88 13.81
C VAL A 51 15.25 8.73 13.81
N THR A 52 14.73 7.64 13.27
CA THR A 52 13.27 7.45 13.16
C THR A 52 12.62 7.28 14.53
N THR A 53 13.23 6.53 15.47
CA THR A 53 12.72 6.43 16.86
C THR A 53 12.68 7.79 17.56
N ALA A 54 13.64 8.67 17.29
CA ALA A 54 13.66 10.01 17.90
C ALA A 54 12.60 10.97 17.33
N LEU A 55 12.05 10.67 16.16
CA LEU A 55 11.08 11.55 15.48
C LEU A 55 9.63 11.18 15.79
N VAL A 56 9.32 9.92 16.05
CA VAL A 56 7.95 9.44 16.25
C VAL A 56 7.46 9.69 17.66
N SER A 57 6.20 10.01 17.83
CA SER A 57 5.56 10.21 19.14
C SER A 57 5.05 8.91 19.77
N GLY A 58 4.70 7.92 18.94
CA GLY A 58 4.39 6.55 19.38
C GLY A 58 5.64 5.66 19.42
N LYS A 59 5.45 4.35 19.32
CA LYS A 59 6.57 3.39 19.27
C LYS A 59 7.00 3.15 17.82
N ALA A 60 8.31 2.98 17.61
CA ALA A 60 8.89 2.58 16.33
C ALA A 60 9.16 1.07 16.34
N HIS A 61 8.61 0.35 15.38
CA HIS A 61 8.82 -1.08 15.17
C HIS A 61 9.52 -1.31 13.83
N TYR A 62 10.44 -2.26 13.78
CA TYR A 62 11.29 -2.52 12.61
C TYR A 62 11.17 -3.98 12.21
N GLY A 63 10.71 -4.24 10.99
CA GLY A 63 10.54 -5.56 10.42
C GLY A 63 11.41 -5.78 9.19
N GLU A 64 12.00 -6.97 9.10
CA GLU A 64 12.65 -7.46 7.90
C GLU A 64 11.67 -8.33 7.12
N ILE A 65 11.52 -8.02 5.83
CA ILE A 65 10.62 -8.74 4.93
C ILE A 65 11.29 -10.06 4.53
N PRO A 66 10.64 -11.22 4.77
CA PRO A 66 11.16 -12.51 4.35
C PRO A 66 11.41 -12.57 2.84
N ASN A 67 12.47 -13.24 2.42
CA ASN A 67 12.85 -13.34 1.01
C ASN A 67 11.72 -13.91 0.11
N GLU A 68 10.92 -14.84 0.63
CA GLU A 68 9.77 -15.38 -0.08
C GLU A 68 8.72 -14.31 -0.42
N HIS A 69 8.62 -13.25 0.35
CA HIS A 69 7.72 -12.12 0.11
C HIS A 69 8.34 -11.04 -0.80
N TRP A 70 9.66 -11.06 -0.97
CA TRP A 70 10.45 -10.08 -1.73
C TRP A 70 11.31 -10.72 -2.82
N SER A 71 10.75 -11.68 -3.54
CA SER A 71 11.43 -12.41 -4.61
C SER A 71 10.49 -12.72 -5.75
N PHE A 72 11.02 -13.29 -6.82
CA PHE A 72 10.20 -13.84 -7.88
C PHE A 72 9.54 -15.15 -7.43
N PRO A 73 8.21 -15.34 -7.67
CA PRO A 73 7.57 -16.62 -7.47
C PRO A 73 8.21 -17.72 -8.34
N ALA A 74 8.30 -18.94 -7.81
CA ALA A 74 8.95 -20.05 -8.50
C ALA A 74 8.32 -20.42 -9.87
N HIS A 75 7.04 -20.08 -10.08
CA HIS A 75 6.33 -20.32 -11.33
C HIS A 75 6.59 -19.26 -12.41
N ILE A 76 7.31 -18.20 -12.10
CA ILE A 76 7.65 -17.14 -13.06
C ILE A 76 8.92 -17.52 -13.82
N ASP A 77 8.82 -17.58 -15.13
CA ASP A 77 9.96 -17.74 -16.04
C ASP A 77 10.83 -16.46 -16.00
N GLN A 78 12.01 -16.60 -15.41
CA GLN A 78 12.92 -15.48 -15.17
C GLN A 78 13.50 -14.90 -16.47
N ASP A 79 13.78 -15.75 -17.46
CA ASP A 79 14.34 -15.33 -18.76
C ASP A 79 13.28 -14.55 -19.56
N LYS A 80 12.06 -15.03 -19.56
CA LYS A 80 10.95 -14.31 -20.17
C LYS A 80 10.68 -12.99 -19.46
N ALA A 81 10.71 -12.98 -18.15
CA ALA A 81 10.52 -11.77 -17.35
C ALA A 81 11.63 -10.73 -17.57
N ALA A 82 12.89 -11.19 -17.77
CA ALA A 82 14.01 -10.30 -18.09
C ALA A 82 13.81 -9.63 -19.46
N LYS A 83 13.46 -10.41 -20.50
CA LYS A 83 13.18 -9.87 -21.85
C LYS A 83 12.05 -8.85 -21.86
N VAL A 84 10.99 -9.09 -21.08
CA VAL A 84 9.89 -8.12 -20.95
C VAL A 84 10.37 -6.82 -20.31
N ARG A 85 11.26 -6.89 -19.29
CA ARG A 85 11.83 -5.68 -18.67
C ARG A 85 12.72 -4.91 -19.64
N GLU A 86 13.51 -5.61 -20.46
CA GLU A 86 14.32 -4.99 -21.52
C GLU A 86 13.43 -4.25 -22.53
N ASP A 87 12.38 -4.91 -23.05
CA ASP A 87 11.42 -4.27 -23.97
C ASP A 87 10.75 -3.02 -23.31
N MET A 88 10.34 -3.13 -22.05
CA MET A 88 9.74 -2.00 -21.33
C MET A 88 10.75 -0.85 -21.13
N ALA A 89 12.03 -1.15 -20.91
CA ALA A 89 13.09 -0.15 -20.82
C ALA A 89 13.31 0.57 -22.15
N GLU A 90 13.40 -0.19 -23.26
CA GLU A 90 13.52 0.37 -24.62
C GLU A 90 12.35 1.29 -24.97
N ARG A 91 11.14 0.91 -24.58
CA ARG A 91 9.92 1.71 -24.75
C ARG A 91 9.80 2.85 -23.75
N LYS A 92 10.79 3.04 -22.88
CA LYS A 92 10.82 4.10 -21.83
C LYS A 92 9.60 4.09 -20.91
N ILE A 93 9.07 2.91 -20.63
CA ILE A 93 7.97 2.76 -19.67
C ILE A 93 8.52 2.99 -18.26
N ILE A 94 7.85 3.82 -17.50
CA ILE A 94 8.28 4.20 -16.15
C ILE A 94 8.44 2.95 -15.27
N TYR A 95 9.60 2.82 -14.60
CA TYR A 95 10.01 1.64 -13.80
C TYR A 95 9.97 0.30 -14.56
N GLY A 96 9.94 0.32 -15.90
CA GLY A 96 9.81 -0.86 -16.75
C GLY A 96 10.90 -1.91 -16.52
N ASP A 97 12.14 -1.49 -16.29
CA ASP A 97 13.31 -2.32 -16.02
C ASP A 97 13.51 -2.69 -14.55
N SER A 98 12.82 -2.02 -13.62
CA SER A 98 13.09 -2.15 -12.19
C SER A 98 12.54 -3.46 -11.59
N VAL A 99 13.44 -4.35 -11.20
CA VAL A 99 13.12 -5.58 -10.44
C VAL A 99 12.57 -5.24 -9.08
N SER A 100 13.22 -4.31 -8.39
CA SER A 100 12.83 -3.90 -7.03
C SER A 100 11.43 -3.29 -6.99
N TYR A 101 11.05 -2.52 -8.02
CA TYR A 101 9.69 -2.00 -8.14
C TYR A 101 8.65 -3.12 -8.26
N ARG A 102 8.93 -4.17 -9.04
CA ARG A 102 8.03 -5.34 -9.15
C ARG A 102 7.91 -6.13 -7.86
N HIS A 103 9.02 -6.28 -7.12
CA HIS A 103 8.97 -6.90 -5.80
C HIS A 103 8.13 -6.06 -4.83
N MET A 104 8.29 -4.73 -4.86
CA MET A 104 7.47 -3.81 -4.08
C MET A 104 5.99 -3.96 -4.43
N CYS A 105 5.61 -3.90 -5.70
CA CYS A 105 4.21 -4.07 -6.11
C CYS A 105 3.63 -5.42 -5.67
N ARG A 106 4.39 -6.51 -5.81
CA ARG A 106 3.99 -7.82 -5.33
C ARG A 106 3.81 -7.86 -3.81
N PHE A 107 4.75 -7.29 -3.07
CA PHE A 107 4.71 -7.22 -1.62
C PHE A 107 3.49 -6.45 -1.14
N GLU A 108 3.27 -5.25 -1.67
CA GLU A 108 2.14 -4.40 -1.32
C GLU A 108 0.78 -5.02 -1.68
N SER A 109 0.72 -5.77 -2.78
CA SER A 109 -0.52 -6.41 -3.23
C SER A 109 -0.93 -7.62 -2.39
N GLY A 110 0.02 -8.35 -1.77
CA GLY A 110 -0.29 -9.64 -1.21
C GLY A 110 0.37 -10.03 0.10
N PHE A 111 1.39 -9.33 0.56
CA PHE A 111 2.23 -9.82 1.65
C PHE A 111 2.44 -8.83 2.80
N PHE A 112 2.31 -7.52 2.59
CA PHE A 112 2.64 -6.56 3.64
C PHE A 112 1.75 -6.74 4.88
N PHE A 113 0.47 -6.97 4.70
CA PHE A 113 -0.49 -7.19 5.80
C PHE A 113 -0.29 -8.53 6.53
N GLN A 114 0.49 -9.45 5.94
CA GLN A 114 0.83 -10.73 6.55
C GLN A 114 2.07 -10.65 7.45
N GLN A 115 2.77 -9.51 7.46
CA GLN A 115 3.94 -9.33 8.32
C GLN A 115 3.54 -9.39 9.79
N GLU A 116 4.34 -10.08 10.62
CA GLU A 116 4.02 -10.31 12.02
C GLU A 116 3.74 -9.01 12.80
N LEU A 117 4.48 -7.95 12.51
CA LEU A 117 4.26 -6.64 13.12
C LEU A 117 2.90 -6.05 12.78
N MET A 118 2.43 -6.25 11.53
CA MET A 118 1.15 -5.71 11.07
C MET A 118 -0.05 -6.44 11.69
N LYS A 119 0.08 -7.71 12.05
CA LYS A 119 -0.99 -8.50 12.67
C LYS A 119 -1.43 -7.98 14.05
N ASN A 120 -0.63 -7.12 14.67
CA ASN A 120 -0.94 -6.51 15.96
C ASN A 120 -1.93 -5.34 15.87
N TYR A 121 -2.22 -4.85 14.66
CA TYR A 121 -3.05 -3.68 14.43
C TYR A 121 -4.30 -4.01 13.62
N GLU A 122 -5.35 -3.24 13.82
CA GLU A 122 -6.61 -3.32 13.06
C GLU A 122 -6.62 -2.35 11.89
N TRP A 123 -5.91 -1.23 12.03
CA TRP A 123 -5.86 -0.16 11.06
C TRP A 123 -4.42 0.19 10.72
N TYR A 124 -4.18 0.60 9.49
CA TYR A 124 -2.90 1.18 9.11
C TYR A 124 -3.07 2.36 8.16
N TRP A 125 -2.14 3.27 8.24
CA TRP A 125 -1.98 4.36 7.30
C TRP A 125 -0.59 4.24 6.65
N ARG A 126 -0.59 4.03 5.34
CA ARG A 126 0.65 3.91 4.57
C ARG A 126 1.24 5.29 4.32
N VAL A 127 2.50 5.48 4.68
CA VAL A 127 3.26 6.72 4.49
C VAL A 127 4.51 6.40 3.68
N GLU A 128 4.64 7.05 2.53
CA GLU A 128 5.79 6.92 1.64
C GLU A 128 6.88 7.95 1.98
N PRO A 129 8.15 7.69 1.56
CA PRO A 129 9.18 8.73 1.56
C PRO A 129 8.75 9.97 0.75
N SER A 130 9.23 11.15 1.14
CA SER A 130 8.96 12.44 0.48
C SER A 130 7.49 12.89 0.44
N VAL A 131 6.67 12.40 1.39
CA VAL A 131 5.29 12.86 1.56
C VAL A 131 5.25 14.19 2.29
N GLU A 132 4.39 15.10 1.84
CA GLU A 132 4.12 16.39 2.49
C GLU A 132 2.63 16.53 2.79
N LEU A 133 2.31 17.05 3.99
CA LEU A 133 0.97 17.44 4.40
C LEU A 133 0.88 18.97 4.39
N PHE A 134 -0.06 19.52 3.64
CA PHE A 134 -0.20 20.98 3.47
C PHE A 134 -1.11 21.64 4.51
N CYS A 135 -1.80 20.86 5.33
CA CYS A 135 -2.66 21.35 6.41
C CYS A 135 -2.61 20.43 7.63
N ASP A 136 -3.03 20.95 8.76
CA ASP A 136 -3.23 20.16 9.97
C ASP A 136 -4.48 19.28 9.82
N ILE A 137 -4.40 18.07 10.38
CA ILE A 137 -5.53 17.16 10.49
C ILE A 137 -5.93 17.12 11.95
N ASP A 138 -7.01 17.83 12.28
CA ASP A 138 -7.41 18.09 13.67
C ASP A 138 -8.31 17.02 14.28
N TYR A 139 -8.73 16.04 13.47
CA TYR A 139 -9.55 14.92 13.90
C TYR A 139 -8.78 13.61 13.77
N ASP A 140 -9.14 12.62 14.58
CA ASP A 140 -8.59 11.27 14.49
C ASP A 140 -9.14 10.56 13.24
N ALA A 141 -8.33 10.45 12.20
CA ALA A 141 -8.72 9.85 10.92
C ALA A 141 -9.08 8.36 11.06
N PHE A 142 -8.40 7.62 11.93
CA PHE A 142 -8.73 6.21 12.16
C PHE A 142 -10.07 6.05 12.87
N LYS A 143 -10.32 6.90 13.88
CA LYS A 143 -11.61 6.92 14.57
C LYS A 143 -12.73 7.31 13.63
N PHE A 144 -12.53 8.33 12.79
CA PHE A 144 -13.49 8.74 11.77
C PHE A 144 -13.84 7.59 10.83
N MET A 145 -12.84 6.86 10.33
CA MET A 145 -13.05 5.70 9.46
C MET A 145 -13.91 4.63 10.13
N ALA A 146 -13.58 4.29 11.38
CA ALA A 146 -14.31 3.28 12.16
C ALA A 146 -15.76 3.68 12.46
N GLU A 147 -15.98 4.91 12.94
CA GLU A 147 -17.31 5.44 13.28
C GLU A 147 -18.24 5.56 12.07
N HIS A 148 -17.68 5.81 10.87
CA HIS A 148 -18.45 5.92 9.63
C HIS A 148 -18.49 4.62 8.81
N GLY A 149 -18.02 3.49 9.37
CA GLY A 149 -18.01 2.19 8.69
C GLY A 149 -17.15 2.15 7.43
N LYS A 150 -16.19 3.09 7.29
CA LYS A 150 -15.28 3.13 6.14
C LYS A 150 -14.19 2.10 6.32
N LYS A 151 -13.75 1.46 5.23
CA LYS A 151 -12.71 0.43 5.24
C LYS A 151 -11.45 0.85 4.52
N TYR A 152 -11.58 1.79 3.62
CA TYR A 152 -10.52 2.31 2.77
C TYR A 152 -10.73 3.78 2.50
N SER A 153 -9.69 4.57 2.54
CA SER A 153 -9.67 5.95 2.08
C SER A 153 -8.32 6.26 1.44
N PHE A 154 -8.31 7.23 0.55
CA PHE A 154 -7.11 7.69 -0.15
C PHE A 154 -7.16 9.22 -0.33
N VAL A 155 -6.01 9.81 -0.56
CA VAL A 155 -5.88 11.28 -0.69
C VAL A 155 -6.13 11.72 -2.13
N LEU A 156 -5.58 11.00 -3.10
CA LEU A 156 -5.53 11.42 -4.49
C LEU A 156 -5.64 10.23 -5.43
N SER A 157 -6.36 10.39 -6.51
CA SER A 157 -6.32 9.49 -7.66
C SER A 157 -5.77 10.21 -8.89
N LEU A 158 -5.00 9.49 -9.69
CA LEU A 158 -4.33 10.00 -10.88
C LEU A 158 -4.63 9.10 -12.07
N TYR A 159 -4.40 9.63 -13.27
CA TYR A 159 -4.46 8.83 -14.48
C TYR A 159 -3.34 7.79 -14.52
N GLU A 160 -3.67 6.54 -14.88
CA GLU A 160 -2.72 5.45 -14.93
C GLU A 160 -2.13 5.27 -16.33
N TYR A 161 -0.86 4.83 -16.38
CA TYR A 161 -0.22 4.42 -17.62
C TYR A 161 -0.75 3.05 -18.06
N VAL A 162 -1.47 3.01 -19.17
CA VAL A 162 -2.14 1.79 -19.68
C VAL A 162 -1.15 0.64 -19.90
N GLU A 163 0.07 0.97 -20.31
CA GLU A 163 1.15 0.01 -20.58
C GLU A 163 1.60 -0.75 -19.32
N THR A 164 1.35 -0.22 -18.14
CA THR A 164 1.71 -0.88 -16.87
C THR A 164 0.64 -1.86 -16.38
N ILE A 165 -0.59 -1.72 -16.87
CA ILE A 165 -1.76 -2.48 -16.42
C ILE A 165 -2.63 -3.07 -17.57
N PRO A 166 -2.05 -3.54 -18.69
CA PRO A 166 -2.84 -3.86 -19.89
C PRO A 166 -3.89 -4.97 -19.68
N THR A 167 -3.72 -5.82 -18.67
CA THR A 167 -4.62 -6.96 -18.38
C THR A 167 -5.37 -6.83 -17.06
N LEU A 168 -5.20 -5.71 -16.34
CA LEU A 168 -5.78 -5.54 -15.01
C LEU A 168 -7.30 -5.59 -15.06
N TRP A 169 -7.92 -4.82 -15.96
CA TRP A 169 -9.37 -4.73 -16.00
C TRP A 169 -10.05 -6.05 -16.38
N ASP A 170 -9.48 -6.80 -17.31
CA ASP A 170 -9.99 -8.15 -17.65
C ASP A 170 -9.90 -9.10 -16.44
N SER A 171 -8.85 -8.99 -15.66
CA SER A 171 -8.71 -9.77 -14.42
C SER A 171 -9.75 -9.35 -13.37
N VAL A 172 -10.02 -8.04 -13.24
CA VAL A 172 -11.07 -7.50 -12.37
C VAL A 172 -12.46 -7.99 -12.80
N LYS A 173 -12.80 -7.90 -14.09
CA LYS A 173 -14.07 -8.40 -14.62
C LYS A 173 -14.26 -9.90 -14.36
N LYS A 174 -13.21 -10.69 -14.59
CA LYS A 174 -13.23 -12.13 -14.29
C LYS A 174 -13.44 -12.40 -12.80
N PHE A 175 -12.79 -11.63 -11.92
CA PHE A 175 -12.98 -11.75 -10.48
C PHE A 175 -14.41 -11.40 -10.09
N MET A 176 -14.94 -10.27 -10.53
CA MET A 176 -16.32 -9.85 -10.24
C MET A 176 -17.35 -10.90 -10.68
N LYS A 177 -17.15 -11.48 -11.86
CA LYS A 177 -18.02 -12.55 -12.37
C LYS A 177 -18.00 -13.80 -11.50
N ASN A 178 -16.82 -14.17 -10.98
CA ASN A 178 -16.64 -15.38 -10.17
C ASN A 178 -17.00 -15.18 -8.70
N HIS A 179 -17.03 -13.93 -8.25
CA HIS A 179 -17.23 -13.55 -6.85
C HIS A 179 -18.22 -12.39 -6.69
N PRO A 180 -19.47 -12.56 -7.17
CA PRO A 180 -20.50 -11.52 -7.09
C PRO A 180 -20.81 -11.10 -5.65
N GLU A 181 -20.57 -11.99 -4.68
CA GLU A 181 -20.72 -11.73 -3.26
C GLU A 181 -19.79 -10.64 -2.71
N HIS A 182 -18.76 -10.28 -3.46
CA HIS A 182 -17.83 -9.19 -3.11
C HIS A 182 -18.21 -7.84 -3.73
N ILE A 183 -19.20 -7.81 -4.62
CA ILE A 183 -19.70 -6.57 -5.22
C ILE A 183 -20.80 -6.02 -4.34
N ALA A 184 -20.55 -4.88 -3.72
CA ALA A 184 -21.55 -4.22 -2.88
C ALA A 184 -22.67 -3.60 -3.73
N GLU A 185 -23.89 -3.65 -3.24
CA GLU A 185 -24.98 -2.84 -3.79
C GLU A 185 -24.64 -1.35 -3.56
N GLY A 186 -24.86 -0.51 -4.57
CA GLY A 186 -24.50 0.92 -4.50
C GLY A 186 -22.99 1.19 -4.44
N ASN A 187 -22.19 0.34 -5.07
CA ASN A 187 -20.75 0.49 -5.18
C ASN A 187 -20.33 1.70 -6.04
N SER A 188 -19.03 1.99 -6.06
CA SER A 188 -18.47 3.13 -6.80
C SER A 188 -18.00 2.77 -8.22
N MET A 189 -18.63 1.80 -8.88
CA MET A 189 -18.25 1.38 -10.24
C MET A 189 -18.23 2.55 -11.23
N GLY A 190 -19.19 3.47 -11.14
CA GLY A 190 -19.24 4.67 -11.98
C GLY A 190 -18.03 5.62 -11.81
N PHE A 191 -17.21 5.43 -10.77
CA PHE A 191 -15.95 6.15 -10.60
C PHE A 191 -14.80 5.51 -11.41
N LEU A 192 -14.90 4.23 -11.71
CA LEU A 192 -13.85 3.44 -12.38
C LEU A 192 -14.18 3.14 -13.84
N SER A 193 -15.44 3.21 -14.23
CA SER A 193 -15.93 2.81 -15.53
C SER A 193 -17.11 3.69 -15.95
N ASP A 194 -17.05 4.21 -17.17
CA ASP A 194 -18.07 5.12 -17.73
C ASP A 194 -19.17 4.34 -18.47
N ASP A 195 -19.02 3.02 -18.63
CA ASP A 195 -19.89 2.12 -19.42
C ASP A 195 -20.44 0.93 -18.61
N GLY A 196 -20.56 1.11 -17.30
CA GLY A 196 -21.14 0.09 -16.42
C GLY A 196 -20.20 -1.08 -16.09
N GLY A 197 -18.90 -0.91 -16.24
CA GLY A 197 -17.89 -1.89 -15.88
C GLY A 197 -17.28 -2.66 -17.06
N GLU A 198 -17.65 -2.33 -18.30
CA GLU A 198 -17.09 -2.99 -19.47
C GLU A 198 -15.64 -2.54 -19.72
N THR A 199 -15.37 -1.25 -19.63
CA THR A 199 -14.01 -0.70 -19.75
C THR A 199 -13.59 0.07 -18.50
N TYR A 200 -12.29 0.10 -18.25
CA TYR A 200 -11.68 0.93 -17.21
C TYR A 200 -11.34 2.30 -17.75
N ASN A 201 -11.78 3.36 -17.08
CA ASN A 201 -11.57 4.73 -17.56
C ASN A 201 -10.18 5.31 -17.30
N HIS A 202 -9.27 4.54 -16.66
CA HIS A 202 -7.89 4.90 -16.35
C HIS A 202 -7.70 6.15 -15.46
N CYS A 203 -8.76 6.75 -14.95
CA CYS A 203 -8.68 8.00 -14.22
C CYS A 203 -8.39 7.86 -12.72
N HIS A 204 -8.32 6.62 -12.19
CA HIS A 204 -8.39 6.43 -10.75
C HIS A 204 -7.34 5.47 -10.21
N MET A 205 -6.06 5.75 -10.53
CA MET A 205 -4.95 5.14 -9.81
C MET A 205 -4.83 5.78 -8.43
N VAL A 206 -4.92 4.98 -7.38
CA VAL A 206 -4.86 5.46 -6.01
C VAL A 206 -3.43 5.77 -5.60
N SER A 207 -3.20 6.97 -5.10
CA SER A 207 -1.91 7.43 -4.62
C SER A 207 -1.49 6.79 -3.28
N ALA A 208 -0.21 6.95 -2.96
CA ALA A 208 0.54 6.35 -1.87
C ALA A 208 0.07 6.66 -0.43
N MET A 209 -0.86 7.59 -0.21
CA MET A 209 -1.40 7.89 1.12
C MET A 209 -2.81 7.33 1.26
N ALA A 210 -2.92 6.11 1.75
CA ALA A 210 -4.19 5.48 2.00
C ALA A 210 -4.29 4.93 3.42
N ILE A 211 -5.46 5.07 4.04
CA ILE A 211 -5.80 4.45 5.33
C ILE A 211 -6.62 3.21 5.04
N TYR A 212 -6.23 2.11 5.64
CA TYR A 212 -6.87 0.82 5.45
C TYR A 212 -7.29 0.19 6.78
N LEU A 213 -8.37 -0.56 6.75
CA LEU A 213 -8.71 -1.52 7.78
C LEU A 213 -7.99 -2.84 7.49
N LEU A 214 -7.11 -3.25 8.40
CA LEU A 214 -6.57 -4.60 8.41
C LEU A 214 -7.65 -5.54 8.95
N VAL A 215 -8.11 -6.46 8.13
CA VAL A 215 -8.99 -7.53 8.62
C VAL A 215 -8.10 -8.62 9.22
N PRO A 216 -8.14 -8.88 10.54
CA PRO A 216 -7.34 -9.94 11.14
C PRO A 216 -7.66 -11.29 10.48
N THR A 217 -6.63 -11.97 9.99
CA THR A 217 -6.74 -13.27 9.33
C THR A 217 -6.99 -14.44 10.30
N ASN A 218 -7.30 -14.18 11.56
CA ASN A 218 -7.50 -15.19 12.63
C ASN A 218 -8.87 -15.88 12.59
N ARG A 219 -9.56 -15.90 11.47
CA ARG A 219 -10.68 -16.83 11.27
C ARG A 219 -10.39 -17.66 10.02
N SER A 220 -10.62 -18.94 10.12
CA SER A 220 -10.45 -20.04 9.18
C SER A 220 -10.99 -19.86 7.73
N ASP A 221 -11.03 -18.66 7.26
CA ASP A 221 -11.42 -18.28 5.91
C ASP A 221 -10.19 -17.75 5.17
N SER A 222 -9.36 -18.66 4.68
CA SER A 222 -8.21 -18.40 3.78
C SER A 222 -8.61 -17.78 2.42
N GLY A 223 -9.74 -17.08 2.34
CA GLY A 223 -10.28 -16.50 1.13
C GLY A 223 -10.83 -15.08 1.22
N ARG A 224 -10.77 -14.42 2.38
CA ARG A 224 -11.31 -13.06 2.53
C ARG A 224 -10.23 -12.00 2.60
N ILE A 225 -9.37 -12.00 1.62
CA ILE A 225 -8.49 -10.86 1.36
C ILE A 225 -9.31 -9.83 0.60
N LEU A 226 -9.40 -8.64 1.17
CA LEU A 226 -10.03 -7.47 0.59
C LEU A 226 -11.42 -7.73 -0.02
N LYS A 227 -12.47 -7.47 0.72
CA LYS A 227 -13.63 -6.89 0.07
C LYS A 227 -13.10 -5.58 -0.50
N LEU A 228 -12.66 -5.63 -1.75
CA LEU A 228 -12.47 -4.45 -2.55
C LEU A 228 -13.77 -3.68 -2.45
N ALA A 229 -13.80 -2.62 -1.64
CA ALA A 229 -14.77 -1.58 -1.81
C ALA A 229 -14.38 -0.87 -3.12
N ILE A 230 -14.70 -1.52 -4.25
CA ILE A 230 -14.79 -0.85 -5.53
C ILE A 230 -16.00 0.07 -5.48
#